data_08c95736b109eb91649bab7a6ec02b9f
#
_entry.id   08c95736b109eb91649bab7a6ec02b9f
#
_cell.length_a   1.000
_cell.length_b   1.000
_cell.length_c   1.000
_cell.angle_alpha   90.00
_cell.angle_beta   90.00
_cell.angle_gamma   90.00
#
_symmetry.space_group_name_H-M   'P 1'
#
loop_
_entity.id
_entity.type
_entity.pdbx_description
1 polymer ?
#
loop_
_entity_poly.entity_id
_entity_poly.type
_entity_poly.pdbx_seq_one_letter_code
_entity_poly.pdbx_strand_id
1 'polypeptide(L)'
;MKERNYNLELIRMISFIFVIVIHVSNYYCRAYGDITIGEYSFSLLLNLLARISVPCFFMITGALLLGREESLHKHAKRVLRFLIVLLVWSVIYMIWNAVYMKDPYQIKDLLYKPVEQHLWYLYAMIPIYLVLPFFQVMCKGMNLRMERAFLAVITAAVLFNYIFTFLDEKMYYSVPMVGDRIYS
;
A
#
# COMPACT_ATOMS: atom_id res chain seq x y z
N MET A 1 -27.87 14.05 -6.86
CA MET A 1 -26.56 13.61 -7.38
C MET A 1 -25.50 14.17 -6.44
N LYS A 2 -24.57 13.32 -5.93
CA LYS A 2 -23.49 13.80 -5.05
C LYS A 2 -22.50 14.56 -5.92
N GLU A 3 -22.19 15.81 -5.61
CA GLU A 3 -21.22 16.59 -6.37
C GLU A 3 -19.88 15.85 -6.43
N ARG A 4 -19.33 15.80 -7.62
CA ARG A 4 -18.06 15.13 -7.90
C ARG A 4 -16.92 16.03 -7.39
N ASN A 5 -16.12 15.53 -6.45
CA ASN A 5 -14.98 16.29 -5.95
C ASN A 5 -13.77 16.15 -6.91
N TYR A 6 -13.64 17.12 -7.79
CA TYR A 6 -12.58 17.14 -8.82
C TYR A 6 -11.17 17.13 -8.23
N ASN A 7 -10.96 17.71 -7.04
CA ASN A 7 -9.65 17.71 -6.40
C ASN A 7 -9.21 16.29 -6.00
N LEU A 8 -10.12 15.48 -5.45
CA LEU A 8 -9.81 14.09 -5.11
C LEU A 8 -9.57 13.23 -6.37
N GLU A 9 -10.28 13.52 -7.45
CA GLU A 9 -10.06 12.85 -8.74
C GLU A 9 -8.69 13.21 -9.32
N LEU A 10 -8.31 14.48 -9.27
CA LEU A 10 -6.99 14.92 -9.72
C LEU A 10 -5.85 14.28 -8.92
N ILE A 11 -5.97 14.27 -7.57
CA ILE A 11 -4.97 13.60 -6.72
C ILE A 11 -4.88 12.11 -7.07
N ARG A 12 -6.00 11.45 -7.33
CA ARG A 12 -6.03 10.04 -7.73
C ARG A 12 -5.31 9.81 -9.05
N MET A 13 -5.55 10.68 -10.05
CA MET A 13 -4.89 10.59 -11.36
C MET A 13 -3.37 10.79 -11.24
N ILE A 14 -2.93 11.81 -10.51
CA ILE A 14 -1.51 12.06 -10.27
C ILE A 14 -0.88 10.88 -9.52
N SER A 15 -1.55 10.38 -8.48
CA SER A 15 -1.07 9.22 -7.73
C SER A 15 -0.95 7.98 -8.60
N PHE A 16 -1.88 7.76 -9.54
CA PHE A 16 -1.80 6.67 -10.50
C PHE A 16 -0.58 6.78 -11.42
N ILE A 17 -0.31 7.98 -11.95
CA ILE A 17 0.90 8.24 -12.75
C ILE A 17 2.16 7.95 -11.91
N PHE A 18 2.19 8.40 -10.65
CA PHE A 18 3.32 8.15 -9.76
C PHE A 18 3.54 6.67 -9.45
N VAL A 19 2.48 5.86 -9.37
CA VAL A 19 2.62 4.40 -9.26
C VAL A 19 3.36 3.83 -10.47
N ILE A 20 3.02 4.29 -11.68
CA ILE A 20 3.75 3.87 -12.90
C ILE A 20 5.22 4.29 -12.81
N VAL A 21 5.48 5.53 -12.38
CA VAL A 21 6.85 6.05 -12.18
C VAL A 21 7.64 5.19 -11.18
N ILE A 22 7.02 4.77 -10.06
CA ILE A 22 7.67 3.86 -9.11
C ILE A 22 8.11 2.56 -9.79
N HIS A 23 7.23 1.93 -10.56
CA HIS A 23 7.54 0.66 -11.19
C HIS A 23 8.64 0.79 -12.23
N VAL A 24 8.60 1.83 -13.05
CA VAL A 24 9.62 2.09 -14.07
C VAL A 24 10.97 2.47 -13.42
N SER A 25 10.97 3.42 -12.50
CA SER A 25 12.20 3.87 -11.85
C SER A 25 12.85 2.79 -10.96
N ASN A 26 12.05 1.91 -10.36
CA ASN A 26 12.56 0.81 -9.55
C ASN A 26 13.38 -0.19 -10.39
N TYR A 27 13.05 -0.36 -11.66
CA TYR A 27 13.86 -1.16 -12.58
C TYR A 27 15.28 -0.60 -12.71
N TYR A 28 15.40 0.71 -12.91
CA TYR A 28 16.70 1.39 -12.98
C TYR A 28 17.42 1.42 -11.63
N CYS A 29 16.70 1.59 -10.52
CA CYS A 29 17.30 1.55 -9.19
C CYS A 29 17.95 0.19 -8.85
N ARG A 30 17.45 -0.90 -9.43
CA ARG A 30 18.03 -2.24 -9.26
C ARG A 30 19.26 -2.49 -10.14
N ALA A 31 19.44 -1.71 -11.19
CA ALA A 31 20.58 -1.79 -12.11
C ALA A 31 21.81 -1.00 -11.61
N TYR A 32 21.94 -0.79 -10.28
CA TYR A 32 23.10 -0.13 -9.70
C TYR A 32 24.39 -0.87 -10.06
N GLY A 33 25.36 -0.16 -10.63
CA GLY A 33 26.61 -0.74 -11.12
C GLY A 33 26.63 -1.00 -12.64
N ASP A 34 25.45 -1.19 -13.26
CA ASP A 34 25.32 -1.40 -14.73
C ASP A 34 24.98 -0.11 -15.47
N ILE A 35 24.60 0.93 -14.76
CA ILE A 35 24.20 2.24 -15.30
C ILE A 35 25.08 3.37 -14.74
N THR A 36 25.03 4.53 -15.38
CA THR A 36 25.77 5.70 -14.90
C THR A 36 25.23 6.21 -13.57
N ILE A 37 26.12 6.82 -12.74
CA ILE A 37 25.72 7.41 -11.44
C ILE A 37 24.62 8.46 -11.63
N GLY A 38 24.64 9.21 -12.74
CA GLY A 38 23.62 10.22 -13.04
C GLY A 38 22.25 9.59 -13.26
N GLU A 39 22.15 8.55 -14.08
CA GLU A 39 20.91 7.82 -14.34
C GLU A 39 20.36 7.17 -13.07
N TYR A 40 21.23 6.56 -12.29
CA TYR A 40 20.88 5.98 -10.99
C TYR A 40 20.29 7.04 -10.04
N SER A 41 21.02 8.17 -9.84
CA SER A 41 20.60 9.24 -8.93
C SER A 41 19.27 9.86 -9.36
N PHE A 42 19.09 10.08 -10.66
CA PHE A 42 17.84 10.60 -11.20
C PHE A 42 16.67 9.62 -10.98
N SER A 43 16.90 8.33 -11.27
CA SER A 43 15.88 7.29 -11.04
C SER A 43 15.52 7.14 -9.57
N LEU A 44 16.51 7.24 -8.67
CA LEU A 44 16.29 7.20 -7.24
C LEU A 44 15.46 8.40 -6.77
N LEU A 45 15.77 9.61 -7.25
CA LEU A 45 14.99 10.81 -6.93
C LEU A 45 13.53 10.68 -7.38
N LEU A 46 13.30 10.23 -8.62
CA LEU A 46 11.95 9.99 -9.15
C LEU A 46 11.20 8.94 -8.32
N ASN A 47 11.88 7.85 -7.96
CA ASN A 47 11.30 6.79 -7.12
C ASN A 47 10.88 7.32 -5.75
N LEU A 48 11.74 8.11 -5.09
CA LEU A 48 11.46 8.70 -3.79
C LEU A 48 10.26 9.67 -3.84
N LEU A 49 10.23 10.56 -4.83
CA LEU A 49 9.12 11.50 -5.01
C LEU A 49 7.80 10.77 -5.31
N ALA A 50 7.85 9.75 -6.13
CA ALA A 50 6.67 9.00 -6.54
C ALA A 50 6.07 8.15 -5.40
N ARG A 51 6.83 7.80 -4.36
CA ARG A 51 6.35 7.00 -3.20
C ARG A 51 5.19 7.62 -2.44
N ILE A 52 4.96 8.94 -2.57
CA ILE A 52 3.79 9.62 -1.99
C ILE A 52 2.46 9.09 -2.56
N SER A 53 2.47 8.43 -3.71
CA SER A 53 1.27 7.93 -4.40
C SER A 53 0.47 6.96 -3.55
N VAL A 54 1.12 6.01 -2.90
CA VAL A 54 0.45 4.97 -2.11
C VAL A 54 -0.25 5.55 -0.88
N PRO A 55 0.41 6.37 -0.02
CA PRO A 55 -0.26 7.11 1.03
C PRO A 55 -1.46 7.92 0.53
N CYS A 56 -1.35 8.60 -0.62
CA CYS A 56 -2.46 9.36 -1.20
C CYS A 56 -3.68 8.47 -1.50
N PHE A 57 -3.50 7.26 -2.01
CA PHE A 57 -4.62 6.34 -2.22
C PHE A 57 -5.30 5.93 -0.91
N PHE A 58 -4.54 5.65 0.14
CA PHE A 58 -5.10 5.37 1.47
C PHE A 58 -5.85 6.58 2.04
N MET A 59 -5.27 7.78 1.92
CA MET A 59 -5.91 9.03 2.38
C MET A 59 -7.20 9.32 1.61
N ILE A 60 -7.23 9.16 0.29
CA ILE A 60 -8.44 9.32 -0.52
C ILE A 60 -9.51 8.30 -0.08
N THR A 61 -9.11 7.06 0.15
CA THR A 61 -10.01 6.01 0.63
C THR A 61 -10.62 6.39 1.99
N GLY A 62 -9.80 6.84 2.93
CA GLY A 62 -10.25 7.34 4.23
C GLY A 62 -11.20 8.54 4.09
N ALA A 63 -10.81 9.56 3.32
CA ALA A 63 -11.63 10.76 3.10
C ALA A 63 -13.00 10.46 2.48
N LEU A 64 -13.07 9.45 1.62
CA LEU A 64 -14.33 9.08 0.96
C LEU A 64 -15.21 8.14 1.78
N LEU A 65 -14.63 7.35 2.68
CA LEU A 65 -15.34 6.25 3.32
C LEU A 65 -15.58 6.45 4.82
N LEU A 66 -14.67 7.08 5.56
CA LEU A 66 -14.81 7.21 7.02
C LEU A 66 -16.06 8.02 7.44
N GLY A 67 -16.40 9.06 6.70
CA GLY A 67 -17.59 9.89 6.96
C GLY A 67 -18.91 9.34 6.40
N ARG A 68 -18.92 8.13 5.80
CA ARG A 68 -20.13 7.55 5.19
C ARG A 68 -20.82 6.60 6.14
N GLU A 69 -22.16 6.68 6.13
CA GLU A 69 -23.01 5.63 6.70
C GLU A 69 -23.32 4.63 5.61
N GLU A 70 -22.78 3.45 5.73
CA GLU A 70 -23.07 2.36 4.79
C GLU A 70 -23.56 1.12 5.54
N SER A 71 -24.53 0.42 4.94
CA SER A 71 -24.96 -0.86 5.48
C SER A 71 -23.85 -1.91 5.32
N LEU A 72 -23.74 -2.83 6.28
CA LEU A 72 -22.76 -3.93 6.25
C LEU A 72 -22.83 -4.73 4.94
N HIS A 73 -24.03 -4.85 4.36
CA HIS A 73 -24.19 -5.54 3.07
C HIS A 73 -23.47 -4.81 1.91
N LYS A 74 -23.56 -3.48 1.83
CA LYS A 74 -22.83 -2.69 0.82
C LYS A 74 -21.34 -2.79 1.05
N HIS A 75 -20.93 -2.80 2.31
CA HIS A 75 -19.54 -2.93 2.73
C HIS A 75 -18.97 -4.30 2.31
N ALA A 76 -19.67 -5.39 2.62
CA ALA A 76 -19.29 -6.75 2.22
C ALA A 76 -19.17 -6.90 0.69
N LYS A 77 -20.09 -6.31 -0.08
CA LYS A 77 -19.97 -6.27 -1.54
C LYS A 77 -18.71 -5.55 -2.04
N ARG A 78 -18.24 -4.54 -1.32
CA ARG A 78 -16.99 -3.84 -1.66
C ARG A 78 -15.77 -4.74 -1.42
N VAL A 79 -15.71 -5.37 -0.25
CA VAL A 79 -14.64 -6.35 0.07
C VAL A 79 -14.62 -7.47 -0.97
N LEU A 80 -15.79 -8.04 -1.27
CA LEU A 80 -15.92 -9.10 -2.27
C LEU A 80 -15.43 -8.67 -3.65
N ARG A 81 -15.71 -7.43 -4.06
CA ARG A 81 -15.20 -6.88 -5.34
C ARG A 81 -13.68 -6.84 -5.36
N PHE A 82 -13.04 -6.41 -4.27
CA PHE A 82 -11.58 -6.39 -4.17
C PHE A 82 -11.00 -7.81 -4.21
N LEU A 83 -11.62 -8.76 -3.52
CA LEU A 83 -11.23 -10.17 -3.56
C LEU A 83 -11.34 -10.74 -4.98
N ILE A 84 -12.44 -10.47 -5.68
CA ILE A 84 -12.62 -10.94 -7.07
C ILE A 84 -11.53 -10.35 -7.97
N VAL A 85 -11.28 -9.05 -7.89
CA VAL A 85 -10.21 -8.40 -8.68
C VAL A 85 -8.86 -9.02 -8.38
N LEU A 86 -8.53 -9.23 -7.10
CA LEU A 86 -7.28 -9.88 -6.70
C LEU A 86 -7.16 -11.29 -7.27
N LEU A 87 -8.20 -12.11 -7.15
CA LEU A 87 -8.19 -13.49 -7.65
C LEU A 87 -8.05 -13.54 -9.17
N VAL A 88 -8.81 -12.70 -9.89
CA VAL A 88 -8.74 -12.64 -11.36
C VAL A 88 -7.33 -12.29 -11.83
N TRP A 89 -6.74 -11.24 -11.28
CA TRP A 89 -5.38 -10.85 -11.65
C TRP A 89 -4.34 -11.86 -11.21
N SER A 90 -4.49 -12.47 -10.03
CA SER A 90 -3.61 -13.55 -9.59
C SER A 90 -3.62 -14.73 -10.55
N VAL A 91 -4.80 -15.16 -11.01
CA VAL A 91 -4.92 -16.26 -11.99
C VAL A 91 -4.27 -15.88 -13.31
N ILE A 92 -4.50 -14.66 -13.82
CA ILE A 92 -3.88 -14.18 -15.07
C ILE A 92 -2.35 -14.23 -14.95
N TYR A 93 -1.78 -13.71 -13.87
CA TYR A 93 -0.32 -13.73 -13.67
C TYR A 93 0.23 -15.13 -13.41
N MET A 94 -0.49 -15.99 -12.72
CA MET A 94 -0.08 -17.40 -12.55
C MET A 94 0.02 -18.12 -13.90
N ILE A 95 -0.96 -17.91 -14.80
CA ILE A 95 -0.93 -18.48 -16.16
C ILE A 95 0.25 -17.89 -16.95
N TRP A 96 0.44 -16.57 -16.88
CA TRP A 96 1.54 -15.88 -17.53
C TRP A 96 2.91 -16.41 -17.06
N ASN A 97 3.13 -16.53 -15.78
CA ASN A 97 4.37 -17.02 -15.20
C ASN A 97 4.63 -18.48 -15.57
N ALA A 98 3.60 -19.33 -15.56
CA ALA A 98 3.74 -20.72 -15.93
C ALA A 98 4.08 -20.91 -17.43
N VAL A 99 3.44 -20.12 -18.32
CA VAL A 99 3.58 -20.29 -19.77
C VAL A 99 4.83 -19.58 -20.33
N TYR A 100 5.05 -18.33 -19.92
CA TYR A 100 6.11 -17.49 -20.51
C TYR A 100 7.37 -17.40 -19.67
N MET A 101 7.25 -17.27 -18.34
CA MET A 101 8.41 -17.15 -17.46
C MET A 101 9.00 -18.50 -17.05
N LYS A 102 8.26 -19.59 -17.26
CA LYS A 102 8.62 -20.98 -16.85
C LYS A 102 8.91 -21.09 -15.35
N ASP A 103 8.32 -20.20 -14.55
CA ASP A 103 8.42 -20.14 -13.08
C ASP A 103 7.01 -20.31 -12.49
N PRO A 104 6.56 -21.56 -12.24
CA PRO A 104 5.21 -21.82 -11.76
C PRO A 104 5.06 -21.39 -10.30
N TYR A 105 4.16 -20.44 -10.07
CA TYR A 105 3.81 -19.98 -8.73
C TYR A 105 3.06 -21.06 -7.95
N GLN A 106 3.40 -21.25 -6.66
CA GLN A 106 2.73 -22.23 -5.81
C GLN A 106 1.43 -21.63 -5.25
N ILE A 107 0.30 -22.28 -5.53
CA ILE A 107 -1.04 -21.81 -5.10
C ILE A 107 -1.15 -21.61 -3.58
N LYS A 108 -0.44 -22.44 -2.78
CA LYS A 108 -0.42 -22.31 -1.32
C LYS A 108 0.13 -20.96 -0.83
N ASP A 109 1.00 -20.32 -1.63
CA ASP A 109 1.62 -19.06 -1.27
C ASP A 109 0.66 -17.87 -1.47
N LEU A 110 -0.43 -18.05 -2.20
CA LEU A 110 -1.42 -17.00 -2.51
C LEU A 110 -2.03 -16.34 -1.27
N LEU A 111 -2.04 -17.00 -0.12
CA LEU A 111 -2.61 -16.42 1.11
C LEU A 111 -1.71 -15.37 1.76
N TYR A 112 -0.40 -15.41 1.55
CA TYR A 112 0.56 -14.54 2.23
C TYR A 112 1.56 -13.85 1.30
N LYS A 113 1.65 -14.30 0.04
CA LYS A 113 2.58 -13.73 -0.93
C LYS A 113 1.82 -13.39 -2.23
N PRO A 114 1.91 -12.16 -2.74
CA PRO A 114 1.30 -11.83 -4.03
C PRO A 114 2.02 -12.53 -5.16
N VAL A 115 1.28 -12.95 -6.19
CA VAL A 115 1.84 -13.57 -7.41
C VAL A 115 2.80 -12.62 -8.12
N GLU A 116 2.46 -11.34 -8.14
CA GLU A 116 3.30 -10.26 -8.63
C GLU A 116 3.43 -9.14 -7.62
N GLN A 117 4.60 -8.54 -7.56
CA GLN A 117 4.93 -7.55 -6.55
C GLN A 117 3.94 -6.37 -6.50
N HIS A 118 3.42 -5.91 -7.63
CA HIS A 118 2.47 -4.79 -7.67
C HIS A 118 1.07 -5.13 -7.14
N LEU A 119 0.72 -6.41 -6.99
CA LEU A 119 -0.55 -6.84 -6.40
C LEU A 119 -0.60 -6.66 -4.87
N TRP A 120 0.55 -6.39 -4.22
CA TRP A 120 0.62 -6.20 -2.76
C TRP A 120 -0.39 -5.18 -2.23
N TYR A 121 -0.69 -4.15 -3.01
CA TYR A 121 -1.64 -3.11 -2.64
C TYR A 121 -3.06 -3.68 -2.44
N LEU A 122 -3.48 -4.62 -3.28
CA LEU A 122 -4.78 -5.28 -3.13
C LEU A 122 -4.83 -6.11 -1.85
N TYR A 123 -3.73 -6.81 -1.52
CA TYR A 123 -3.60 -7.54 -0.26
C TYR A 123 -3.70 -6.60 0.95
N ALA A 124 -3.05 -5.44 0.91
CA ALA A 124 -3.11 -4.44 1.98
C ALA A 124 -4.50 -3.81 2.13
N MET A 125 -5.23 -3.64 1.03
CA MET A 125 -6.56 -3.03 1.05
C MET A 125 -7.65 -3.93 1.67
N ILE A 126 -7.54 -5.26 1.56
CA ILE A 126 -8.53 -6.19 2.09
C ILE A 126 -8.70 -6.03 3.62
N PRO A 127 -7.65 -6.17 4.46
CA PRO A 127 -7.79 -5.97 5.90
C PRO A 127 -8.24 -4.55 6.27
N ILE A 128 -7.79 -3.53 5.53
CA ILE A 128 -8.25 -2.15 5.75
C ILE A 128 -9.76 -2.04 5.53
N TYR A 129 -10.27 -2.62 4.45
CA TYR A 129 -11.71 -2.65 4.23
C TYR A 129 -12.46 -3.47 5.28
N LEU A 130 -11.92 -4.58 5.74
CA LEU A 130 -12.55 -5.39 6.80
C LEU A 130 -12.69 -4.60 8.10
N VAL A 131 -11.70 -3.80 8.46
CA VAL A 131 -11.69 -3.01 9.71
C VAL A 131 -12.40 -1.67 9.55
N LEU A 132 -12.66 -1.21 8.32
CA LEU A 132 -13.26 0.10 8.05
C LEU A 132 -14.57 0.40 8.81
N PRO A 133 -15.55 -0.52 8.97
CA PRO A 133 -16.76 -0.24 9.73
C PRO A 133 -16.48 0.15 11.19
N PHE A 134 -15.48 -0.47 11.79
CA PHE A 134 -15.07 -0.15 13.17
C PHE A 134 -14.45 1.25 13.25
N PHE A 135 -13.61 1.60 12.28
CA PHE A 135 -13.07 2.97 12.18
C PHE A 135 -14.17 4.00 11.95
N GLN A 136 -15.20 3.69 11.16
CA GLN A 136 -16.34 4.59 10.95
C GLN A 136 -17.08 4.87 12.27
N VAL A 137 -17.33 3.85 13.08
CA VAL A 137 -17.97 4.00 14.41
C VAL A 137 -17.07 4.80 15.33
N MET A 138 -15.79 4.48 15.38
CA MET A 138 -14.79 5.17 16.20
C MET A 138 -14.72 6.66 15.84
N CYS A 139 -14.61 7.01 14.58
CA CYS A 139 -14.51 8.40 14.12
C CYS A 139 -15.77 9.21 14.45
N LYS A 140 -16.96 8.59 14.42
CA LYS A 140 -18.22 9.26 14.81
C LYS A 140 -18.29 9.61 16.29
N GLY A 141 -17.70 8.78 17.15
CA GLY A 141 -17.65 9.00 18.60
C GLY A 141 -16.51 9.93 19.05
N MET A 142 -15.59 10.27 18.17
CA MET A 142 -14.45 11.13 18.50
C MET A 142 -14.83 12.62 18.45
N ASN A 143 -14.40 13.35 19.45
CA ASN A 143 -14.36 14.81 19.40
C ASN A 143 -12.99 15.27 18.86
N LEU A 144 -12.88 16.54 18.48
CA LEU A 144 -11.66 17.09 17.88
C LEU A 144 -10.40 16.90 18.74
N ARG A 145 -10.54 16.88 20.08
CA ARG A 145 -9.40 16.64 20.99
C ARG A 145 -8.93 15.20 20.93
N MET A 146 -9.87 14.25 20.91
CA MET A 146 -9.56 12.82 20.78
C MET A 146 -8.95 12.51 19.41
N GLU A 147 -9.48 13.12 18.34
CA GLU A 147 -8.93 12.96 16.99
C GLU A 147 -7.46 13.43 16.92
N ARG A 148 -7.16 14.62 17.44
CA ARG A 148 -5.79 15.15 17.50
C ARG A 148 -4.88 14.28 18.37
N ALA A 149 -5.36 13.81 19.52
CA ALA A 149 -4.60 12.91 20.38
C ALA A 149 -4.31 11.58 19.69
N PHE A 150 -5.29 11.00 19.02
CA PHE A 150 -5.14 9.76 18.24
C PHE A 150 -4.09 9.91 17.14
N LEU A 151 -4.17 10.99 16.35
CA LEU A 151 -3.18 11.29 15.32
C LEU A 151 -1.78 11.50 15.91
N ALA A 152 -1.68 12.20 17.02
CA ALA A 152 -0.40 12.42 17.71
C ALA A 152 0.21 11.11 18.21
N VAL A 153 -0.60 10.22 18.81
CA VAL A 153 -0.14 8.90 19.29
C VAL A 153 0.33 8.03 18.12
N ILE A 154 -0.44 7.95 17.04
CA ILE A 154 -0.02 7.18 15.86
C ILE A 154 1.26 7.74 15.27
N THR A 155 1.34 9.06 15.09
CA THR A 155 2.54 9.70 14.56
C THR A 155 3.76 9.43 15.45
N ALA A 156 3.60 9.56 16.77
CA ALA A 156 4.66 9.26 17.72
C ALA A 156 5.09 7.78 17.66
N ALA A 157 4.14 6.85 17.56
CA ALA A 157 4.43 5.42 17.43
C ALA A 157 5.19 5.08 16.16
N VAL A 158 4.80 5.69 15.02
CA VAL A 158 5.50 5.51 13.73
C VAL A 158 6.92 6.09 13.81
N LEU A 159 7.07 7.31 14.33
CA LEU A 159 8.39 7.93 14.50
C LEU A 159 9.27 7.14 15.45
N PHE A 160 8.72 6.69 16.58
CA PHE A 160 9.45 5.85 17.54
C PHE A 160 9.94 4.55 16.88
N ASN A 161 9.07 3.85 16.16
CA ASN A 161 9.44 2.64 15.43
C ASN A 161 10.56 2.93 14.42
N TYR A 162 10.45 4.02 13.65
CA TYR A 162 11.44 4.39 12.67
C TYR A 162 12.80 4.72 13.31
N ILE A 163 12.80 5.51 14.40
CA ILE A 163 14.01 5.86 15.14
C ILE A 163 14.62 4.60 15.77
N PHE A 164 13.79 3.73 16.36
CA PHE A 164 14.25 2.51 16.99
C PHE A 164 14.91 1.56 15.98
N THR A 165 14.28 1.37 14.82
CA THR A 165 14.85 0.55 13.73
C THR A 165 16.18 1.12 13.25
N PHE A 166 16.27 2.45 13.10
CA PHE A 166 17.53 3.12 12.70
C PHE A 166 18.64 2.94 13.74
N LEU A 167 18.30 3.03 15.02
CA LEU A 167 19.26 2.82 16.10
C LEU A 167 19.67 1.35 16.22
N ASP A 168 18.73 0.41 16.07
CA ASP A 168 18.97 -1.02 16.12
C ASP A 168 19.93 -1.46 14.99
N GLU A 169 19.68 -1.00 13.76
CA GLU A 169 20.57 -1.23 12.62
C GLU A 169 21.99 -0.69 12.88
N LYS A 170 22.11 0.45 13.57
CA LYS A 170 23.39 1.05 13.94
C LYS A 170 24.09 0.32 15.09
N MET A 171 23.35 -0.28 16.01
CA MET A 171 23.88 -0.92 17.21
C MET A 171 24.12 -2.43 17.07
N TYR A 172 23.83 -3.01 15.89
CA TYR A 172 23.94 -4.46 15.64
C TYR A 172 23.04 -5.33 16.56
N TYR A 173 21.99 -4.78 17.12
CA TYR A 173 20.99 -5.58 17.82
C TYR A 173 19.94 -6.05 16.81
N SER A 174 20.02 -7.31 16.41
CA SER A 174 18.97 -7.96 15.63
C SER A 174 17.77 -8.28 16.54
N VAL A 175 16.93 -7.31 16.79
CA VAL A 175 15.57 -7.61 17.26
C VAL A 175 14.81 -8.07 16.01
N PRO A 176 14.36 -9.34 15.93
CA PRO A 176 13.65 -9.83 14.76
C PRO A 176 12.32 -9.08 14.68
N MET A 177 12.30 -8.02 13.90
CA MET A 177 11.06 -7.36 13.51
C MET A 177 10.30 -8.27 12.56
N VAL A 178 9.00 -8.36 12.75
CA VAL A 178 8.06 -9.23 11.99
C VAL A 178 8.14 -9.07 10.46
N GLY A 179 8.96 -8.14 9.96
CA GLY A 179 9.18 -7.88 8.54
C GLY A 179 10.30 -8.64 7.85
N ASP A 180 11.30 -9.13 8.58
CA ASP A 180 12.53 -9.65 7.95
C ASP A 180 12.39 -11.06 7.35
N ARG A 181 11.30 -11.75 7.60
CA ARG A 181 11.04 -13.08 7.03
C ARG A 181 10.35 -13.06 5.66
N ILE A 182 10.05 -11.89 5.13
CA ILE A 182 9.30 -11.78 3.86
C ILE A 182 10.23 -11.72 2.65
N TYR A 183 11.54 -11.52 2.85
CA TYR A 183 12.51 -11.27 1.77
C TYR A 183 13.71 -12.23 1.71
N SER A 184 13.69 -13.33 2.47
CA SER A 184 14.68 -14.41 2.32
C SER A 184 14.14 -15.59 1.56
#